data_2c813c9b4781d2934c391d65285cf453
#
_entry.id   2c813c9b4781d2934c391d65285cf453
#
_cell.length_a   1.000
_cell.length_b   1.000
_cell.length_c   1.000
_cell.angle_alpha   90.00
_cell.angle_beta   90.00
_cell.angle_gamma   90.00
#
_symmetry.space_group_name_H-M   'P 1'
#
loop_
_entity.id
_entity.type
_entity.pdbx_description
1 polymer ?
#
loop_
_entity_poly.entity_id
_entity_poly.type
_entity_poly.pdbx_seq_one_letter_code
_entity_poly.pdbx_strand_id
1 'polypeptide(L)'
;MSNDTVIKQIGNTPLIKLKQASELTQCNIFGKAEYFNPGESVKDRAALFIIENAIKNKKIKKGGIIVEGTAGNTGIGLGVVAKIYGFSLKIVIPKTQSIEKKQALKALGAELIEVDAAPYIDPKNYIK
;
A
#
# COMPACT_ATOMS: atom_id res chain seq x y z
N MET A 1 11.03 20.95 7.08
CA MET A 1 10.11 20.21 7.96
C MET A 1 10.20 18.74 7.57
N SER A 2 10.58 17.87 8.49
CA SER A 2 10.85 16.47 8.16
C SER A 2 9.55 15.75 7.79
N ASN A 3 9.53 15.06 6.66
CA ASN A 3 8.44 14.16 6.22
C ASN A 3 8.23 12.97 7.18
N ASP A 4 8.98 12.93 8.28
CA ASP A 4 8.96 11.93 9.34
C ASP A 4 7.60 11.77 10.04
N THR A 5 6.75 12.80 9.99
CA THR A 5 5.52 12.80 10.79
C THR A 5 4.47 11.81 10.24
N VAL A 6 4.33 11.71 8.91
CA VAL A 6 3.38 10.77 8.27
C VAL A 6 3.87 9.33 8.40
N ILE A 7 5.16 9.09 8.22
CA ILE A 7 5.78 7.76 8.42
C ILE A 7 5.48 7.21 9.82
N LYS A 8 5.56 8.05 10.85
CA LYS A 8 5.29 7.66 12.24
C LYS A 8 3.82 7.30 12.52
N GLN A 9 2.90 7.71 11.65
CA GLN A 9 1.50 7.31 11.76
C GLN A 9 1.24 5.91 11.22
N ILE A 10 2.10 5.41 10.32
CA ILE A 10 1.94 4.06 9.75
C ILE A 10 2.11 3.03 10.87
N GLY A 11 1.08 2.21 11.02
CA GLY A 11 1.05 1.16 12.04
C GLY A 11 0.69 1.60 13.45
N ASN A 12 0.61 2.89 13.72
CA ASN A 12 0.16 3.43 15.01
C ASN A 12 -1.38 3.52 15.05
N THR A 13 -2.05 2.41 14.71
CA THR A 13 -3.50 2.34 14.59
C THR A 13 -4.15 1.87 15.90
N PRO A 14 -5.38 2.34 16.24
CA PRO A 14 -6.07 1.94 17.45
C PRO A 14 -6.42 0.45 17.47
N LEU A 15 -6.47 -0.13 18.67
CA LEU A 15 -7.07 -1.43 18.92
C LEU A 15 -8.42 -1.21 19.61
N ILE A 16 -9.51 -1.57 18.94
CA ILE A 16 -10.88 -1.25 19.35
C ILE A 16 -11.60 -2.52 19.76
N LYS A 17 -12.22 -2.54 20.96
CA LYS A 17 -13.06 -3.65 21.38
C LYS A 17 -14.37 -3.66 20.58
N LEU A 18 -14.66 -4.77 19.93
CA LEU A 18 -15.88 -4.99 19.17
C LEU A 18 -16.98 -5.50 20.11
N LYS A 19 -17.75 -4.57 20.67
CA LYS A 19 -18.72 -4.85 21.75
C LYS A 19 -19.73 -5.93 21.36
N GLN A 20 -20.44 -5.77 20.26
CA GLN A 20 -21.47 -6.72 19.81
C GLN A 20 -20.90 -8.13 19.58
N ALA A 21 -19.77 -8.23 18.86
CA ALA A 21 -19.13 -9.52 18.62
C ALA A 21 -18.66 -10.17 19.91
N SER A 22 -18.15 -9.37 20.85
CA SER A 22 -17.72 -9.87 22.16
C SER A 22 -18.88 -10.40 23.00
N GLU A 23 -20.02 -9.71 23.00
CA GLU A 23 -21.23 -10.12 23.72
C GLU A 23 -21.84 -11.40 23.12
N LEU A 24 -21.94 -11.49 21.79
CA LEU A 24 -22.49 -12.67 21.10
C LEU A 24 -21.65 -13.93 21.33
N THR A 25 -20.34 -13.79 21.38
CA THR A 25 -19.42 -14.93 21.47
C THR A 25 -18.95 -15.22 22.90
N GLN A 26 -19.30 -14.37 23.86
CA GLN A 26 -18.78 -14.42 25.24
C GLN A 26 -17.24 -14.36 25.31
N CYS A 27 -16.59 -13.78 24.27
CA CYS A 27 -15.16 -13.61 24.14
C CYS A 27 -14.78 -12.14 24.08
N ASN A 28 -13.54 -11.79 24.41
CA ASN A 28 -13.01 -10.47 24.16
C ASN A 28 -12.49 -10.38 22.74
N ILE A 29 -13.25 -9.74 21.83
CA ILE A 29 -12.87 -9.56 20.43
C ILE A 29 -12.45 -8.11 20.21
N PHE A 30 -11.27 -7.93 19.59
CA PHE A 30 -10.72 -6.62 19.25
C PHE A 30 -10.45 -6.53 17.75
N GLY A 31 -10.71 -5.36 17.18
CA GLY A 31 -10.36 -5.01 15.80
C GLY A 31 -9.20 -4.01 15.76
N LYS A 32 -8.18 -4.31 15.01
CA LYS A 32 -7.10 -3.37 14.71
C LYS A 32 -7.57 -2.43 13.59
N ALA A 33 -7.72 -1.14 13.88
CA ALA A 33 -8.33 -0.17 12.97
C ALA A 33 -7.35 0.30 11.89
N GLU A 34 -6.97 -0.60 10.96
CA GLU A 34 -5.94 -0.36 9.94
C GLU A 34 -6.32 0.73 8.90
N TYR A 35 -7.59 1.11 8.83
CA TYR A 35 -8.06 2.24 8.01
C TYR A 35 -7.59 3.62 8.52
N PHE A 36 -7.00 3.70 9.71
CA PHE A 36 -6.32 4.91 10.21
C PHE A 36 -4.90 5.09 9.67
N ASN A 37 -4.34 4.12 8.94
CA ASN A 37 -3.09 4.35 8.24
C ASN A 37 -3.26 5.42 7.15
N PRO A 38 -2.21 6.17 6.80
CA PRO A 38 -2.25 7.22 5.75
C PRO A 38 -2.77 6.75 4.38
N GLY A 39 -2.55 5.50 4.01
CA GLY A 39 -3.09 4.86 2.80
C GLY A 39 -4.33 4.00 3.09
N GLU A 40 -4.96 4.19 4.24
CA GLU A 40 -6.23 3.61 4.66
C GLU A 40 -6.26 2.07 4.71
N SER A 41 -5.10 1.43 4.85
CA SER A 41 -5.03 -0.04 4.96
C SER A 41 -3.79 -0.55 5.66
N VAL A 42 -3.83 -1.84 6.02
CA VAL A 42 -2.69 -2.59 6.57
C VAL A 42 -1.49 -2.63 5.62
N LYS A 43 -1.67 -2.34 4.32
CA LYS A 43 -0.61 -2.41 3.31
C LYS A 43 0.44 -1.31 3.45
N ASP A 44 0.11 -0.22 4.12
CA ASP A 44 1.07 0.82 4.46
C ASP A 44 2.22 0.27 5.30
N ARG A 45 1.93 -0.66 6.22
CA ARG A 45 2.96 -1.35 7.01
C ARG A 45 3.93 -2.12 6.12
N ALA A 46 3.38 -2.95 5.22
CA ALA A 46 4.20 -3.74 4.30
C ALA A 46 5.05 -2.82 3.40
N ALA A 47 4.44 -1.79 2.83
CA ALA A 47 5.11 -0.82 1.97
C ALA A 47 6.28 -0.12 2.70
N LEU A 48 6.05 0.33 3.92
CA LEU A 48 7.08 0.98 4.75
C LEU A 48 8.28 0.05 4.95
N PHE A 49 8.05 -1.17 5.44
CA PHE A 49 9.12 -2.12 5.72
C PHE A 49 9.85 -2.58 4.45
N ILE A 50 9.16 -2.77 3.33
CA ILE A 50 9.78 -3.12 2.04
C ILE A 50 10.74 -2.02 1.60
N ILE A 51 10.30 -0.76 1.62
CA ILE A 51 11.08 0.38 1.15
C ILE A 51 12.27 0.63 2.11
N GLU A 52 12.04 0.65 3.42
CA GLU A 52 13.12 0.84 4.40
C GLU A 52 14.17 -0.28 4.33
N ASN A 53 13.72 -1.54 4.17
CA ASN A 53 14.64 -2.65 3.98
C ASN A 53 15.45 -2.53 2.69
N ALA A 54 14.83 -2.06 1.60
CA ALA A 54 15.53 -1.82 0.34
C ALA A 54 16.57 -0.69 0.47
N ILE A 55 16.26 0.37 1.20
CA ILE A 55 17.19 1.46 1.50
C ILE A 55 18.35 0.94 2.35
N LYS A 56 18.04 0.26 3.46
CA LYS A 56 19.04 -0.29 4.39
C LYS A 56 20.02 -1.23 3.68
N ASN A 57 19.52 -2.07 2.78
CA ASN A 57 20.33 -3.02 2.02
C ASN A 57 20.91 -2.43 0.72
N LYS A 58 20.82 -1.11 0.52
CA LYS A 58 21.35 -0.40 -0.67
C LYS A 58 20.80 -0.93 -2.00
N LYS A 59 19.60 -1.56 -1.99
CA LYS A 59 18.92 -2.06 -3.18
C LYS A 59 18.26 -0.94 -4.00
N ILE A 60 17.97 0.20 -3.37
CA ILE A 60 17.45 1.39 -4.02
C ILE A 60 18.26 2.61 -3.58
N LYS A 61 18.52 3.53 -4.50
CA LYS A 61 19.22 4.80 -4.26
C LYS A 61 18.22 5.96 -4.34
N LYS A 62 18.58 7.11 -3.78
CA LYS A 62 17.77 8.35 -3.86
C LYS A 62 17.37 8.63 -5.30
N GLY A 63 16.09 8.91 -5.54
CA GLY A 63 15.53 9.11 -6.88
C GLY A 63 15.31 7.82 -7.66
N GLY A 64 15.49 6.65 -7.05
CA GLY A 64 15.21 5.36 -7.68
C GLY A 64 13.75 5.15 -8.02
N ILE A 65 13.48 4.13 -8.83
CA ILE A 65 12.14 3.77 -9.28
C ILE A 65 11.71 2.47 -8.60
N ILE A 66 10.52 2.48 -8.02
CA ILE A 66 9.85 1.30 -7.50
C ILE A 66 8.85 0.84 -8.55
N VAL A 67 8.86 -0.45 -8.88
CA VAL A 67 7.91 -1.06 -9.83
C VAL A 67 7.16 -2.16 -9.10
N GLU A 68 5.84 -2.17 -9.22
CA GLU A 68 5.00 -3.19 -8.60
C GLU A 68 3.80 -3.53 -9.47
N GLY A 69 3.53 -4.83 -9.60
CA GLY A 69 2.32 -5.36 -10.22
C GLY A 69 1.21 -5.54 -9.20
N THR A 70 0.31 -4.57 -9.09
CA THR A 70 -0.76 -4.63 -8.08
C THR A 70 -2.02 -3.92 -8.54
N ALA A 71 -3.16 -4.51 -8.21
CA ALA A 71 -4.48 -3.91 -8.43
C ALA A 71 -5.14 -3.40 -7.13
N GLY A 72 -4.40 -3.39 -6.02
CA GLY A 72 -4.97 -3.18 -4.69
C GLY A 72 -4.23 -2.19 -3.81
N ASN A 73 -4.48 -2.33 -2.52
CA ASN A 73 -3.98 -1.43 -1.47
C ASN A 73 -2.45 -1.43 -1.34
N THR A 74 -1.77 -2.47 -1.85
CA THR A 74 -0.29 -2.50 -1.87
C THR A 74 0.26 -1.32 -2.69
N GLY A 75 -0.32 -1.05 -3.86
CA GLY A 75 0.06 0.11 -4.67
C GLY A 75 -0.18 1.44 -3.96
N ILE A 76 -1.29 1.57 -3.23
CA ILE A 76 -1.60 2.77 -2.44
C ILE A 76 -0.55 2.97 -1.34
N GLY A 77 -0.28 1.92 -0.54
CA GLY A 77 0.74 2.00 0.52
C GLY A 77 2.13 2.33 -0.04
N LEU A 78 2.54 1.70 -1.14
CA LEU A 78 3.81 2.03 -1.83
C LEU A 78 3.82 3.48 -2.31
N GLY A 79 2.68 4.00 -2.82
CA GLY A 79 2.55 5.39 -3.25
C GLY A 79 2.77 6.39 -2.12
N VAL A 80 2.14 6.15 -0.97
CA VAL A 80 2.32 6.97 0.24
C VAL A 80 3.79 7.00 0.65
N VAL A 81 4.42 5.84 0.81
CA VAL A 81 5.79 5.75 1.31
C VAL A 81 6.81 6.23 0.26
N ALA A 82 6.66 5.86 -1.00
CA ALA A 82 7.54 6.29 -2.08
C ALA A 82 7.57 7.82 -2.20
N LYS A 83 6.40 8.47 -2.12
CA LYS A 83 6.29 9.93 -2.17
C LYS A 83 7.05 10.61 -1.03
N ILE A 84 7.00 10.05 0.18
CA ILE A 84 7.70 10.60 1.35
C ILE A 84 9.22 10.46 1.21
N TYR A 85 9.71 9.31 0.73
CA TYR A 85 11.15 9.07 0.52
C TYR A 85 11.70 9.66 -0.79
N GLY A 86 10.85 10.24 -1.65
CA GLY A 86 11.27 10.83 -2.92
C GLY A 86 11.63 9.80 -3.99
N PHE A 87 10.98 8.64 -3.99
CA PHE A 87 11.08 7.63 -5.05
C PHE A 87 9.99 7.82 -6.09
N SER A 88 10.30 7.50 -7.34
CA SER A 88 9.30 7.33 -8.39
C SER A 88 8.61 5.98 -8.24
N LEU A 89 7.33 5.92 -8.57
CA LEU A 89 6.54 4.69 -8.49
C LEU A 89 5.88 4.40 -9.83
N LYS A 90 6.06 3.18 -10.32
CA LYS A 90 5.36 2.63 -11.49
C LYS A 90 4.51 1.44 -11.05
N ILE A 91 3.22 1.48 -11.38
CA ILE A 91 2.28 0.42 -11.05
C ILE A 91 1.78 -0.24 -12.33
N VAL A 92 2.03 -1.53 -12.47
CA VAL A 92 1.43 -2.35 -13.51
C VAL A 92 0.05 -2.80 -13.03
N ILE A 93 -1.00 -2.43 -13.76
CA ILE A 93 -2.39 -2.58 -13.33
C ILE A 93 -3.26 -3.04 -14.50
N PRO A 94 -4.25 -3.92 -14.28
CA PRO A 94 -5.14 -4.32 -15.36
C PRO A 94 -6.06 -3.18 -15.78
N LYS A 95 -6.30 -3.04 -17.08
CA LYS A 95 -7.23 -2.05 -17.65
C LYS A 95 -8.63 -2.11 -17.03
N THR A 96 -9.05 -3.29 -16.59
CA THR A 96 -10.35 -3.55 -15.95
C THR A 96 -10.48 -3.01 -14.53
N GLN A 97 -9.38 -2.50 -13.93
CA GLN A 97 -9.46 -1.94 -12.59
C GLN A 97 -10.28 -0.65 -12.56
N SER A 98 -10.93 -0.39 -11.42
CA SER A 98 -11.82 0.75 -11.24
C SER A 98 -11.09 2.09 -11.44
N ILE A 99 -11.84 3.07 -11.94
CA ILE A 99 -11.32 4.41 -12.21
C ILE A 99 -10.87 5.08 -10.92
N GLU A 100 -11.60 4.89 -9.83
CA GLU A 100 -11.30 5.47 -8.51
C GLU A 100 -9.92 5.02 -8.00
N LYS A 101 -9.60 3.73 -8.12
CA LYS A 101 -8.28 3.21 -7.74
C LYS A 101 -7.16 3.77 -8.61
N LYS A 102 -7.38 3.86 -9.91
CA LYS A 102 -6.42 4.47 -10.83
C LYS A 102 -6.18 5.94 -10.50
N GLN A 103 -7.23 6.68 -10.20
CA GLN A 103 -7.14 8.09 -9.78
C GLN A 103 -6.39 8.26 -8.46
N ALA A 104 -6.68 7.42 -7.47
CA ALA A 104 -5.99 7.43 -6.19
C ALA A 104 -4.48 7.19 -6.35
N LEU A 105 -4.07 6.22 -7.15
CA LEU A 105 -2.66 5.95 -7.46
C LEU A 105 -1.99 7.13 -8.18
N LYS A 106 -2.66 7.72 -9.17
CA LYS A 106 -2.16 8.90 -9.88
C LYS A 106 -2.01 10.11 -8.95
N ALA A 107 -2.95 10.34 -8.02
CA ALA A 107 -2.87 11.40 -7.02
C ALA A 107 -1.68 11.24 -6.07
N LEU A 108 -1.24 10.01 -5.82
CA LEU A 108 -0.02 9.71 -5.08
C LEU A 108 1.25 9.88 -5.92
N GLY A 109 1.12 10.15 -7.21
CA GLY A 109 2.25 10.36 -8.12
C GLY A 109 2.73 9.09 -8.83
N ALA A 110 1.95 8.01 -8.80
CA ALA A 110 2.30 6.79 -9.52
C ALA A 110 2.07 6.93 -11.03
N GLU A 111 3.04 6.48 -11.82
CA GLU A 111 2.86 6.20 -13.24
C GLU A 111 2.16 4.85 -13.40
N LEU A 112 1.03 4.81 -14.11
CA LEU A 112 0.29 3.58 -14.36
C LEU A 112 0.64 2.98 -15.70
N ILE A 113 1.02 1.70 -15.68
CA ILE A 113 1.20 0.87 -16.88
C ILE A 113 0.00 -0.05 -16.96
N GLU A 114 -0.96 0.32 -17.83
CA GLU A 114 -2.20 -0.43 -17.97
C GLU A 114 -2.02 -1.59 -18.95
N VAL A 115 -2.30 -2.80 -18.48
CA VAL A 115 -2.19 -4.04 -19.25
C VAL A 115 -3.55 -4.76 -19.35
N ASP A 116 -3.67 -5.68 -20.30
CA ASP A 116 -4.86 -6.51 -20.38
C ASP A 116 -4.97 -7.44 -19.17
N ALA A 117 -6.20 -7.66 -18.72
CA ALA A 117 -6.44 -8.60 -17.62
C ALA A 117 -6.16 -10.04 -18.09
N ALA A 118 -5.40 -10.77 -17.30
CA ALA A 118 -5.11 -12.18 -17.53
C ALA A 118 -5.31 -12.98 -16.25
N PRO A 119 -5.71 -14.27 -16.31
CA PRO A 119 -5.79 -15.14 -15.15
C PRO A 119 -4.44 -15.21 -14.40
N TYR A 120 -4.48 -15.41 -13.08
CA TYR A 120 -3.25 -15.45 -12.25
C TYR A 120 -2.23 -16.50 -12.71
N ILE A 121 -2.70 -17.63 -13.27
CA ILE A 121 -1.85 -18.70 -13.79
C ILE A 121 -1.15 -18.30 -15.10
N ASP A 122 -1.67 -17.34 -15.85
CA ASP A 122 -1.12 -16.90 -17.12
C ASP A 122 0.22 -16.17 -16.91
N PRO A 123 1.29 -16.50 -17.64
CA PRO A 123 2.57 -15.77 -17.60
C PRO A 123 2.45 -14.28 -17.92
N LYS A 124 1.39 -13.86 -18.62
CA LYS A 124 1.09 -12.45 -18.96
C LYS A 124 0.35 -11.71 -17.86
N ASN A 125 0.05 -12.36 -16.73
CA ASN A 125 -0.59 -11.67 -15.60
C ASN A 125 0.32 -10.56 -15.07
N TYR A 126 -0.27 -9.43 -14.76
CA TYR A 126 0.43 -8.20 -14.33
C TYR A 126 1.28 -8.34 -13.05
N ILE A 127 1.10 -9.43 -12.30
CA ILE A 127 1.89 -9.73 -11.08
C ILE A 127 3.17 -10.53 -11.44
N LYS A 128 3.22 -11.14 -12.61
CA LYS A 128 4.36 -11.95 -13.10
C LYS A 128 5.35 -11.10 -13.84
#